data_6d39ddec68241dbcb4a681e5070bb313
#
_entry.id   6d39ddec68241dbcb4a681e5070bb313
#
_cell.length_a   1.000
_cell.length_b   1.000
_cell.length_c   1.000
_cell.angle_alpha   90.00
_cell.angle_beta   90.00
_cell.angle_gamma   90.00
#
_symmetry.space_group_name_H-M   'P 1'
#
loop_
_entity.id
_entity.type
_entity.pdbx_description
1 polymer ?
#
loop_
_entity_poly.entity_id
_entity_poly.type
_entity_poly.pdbx_seq_one_letter_code
_entity_poly.pdbx_strand_id
1 'polypeptide(L)'
;MAKLIEAPKGQVGRPSRSFTLDQTRALLDAAAASPLNAYVVLSLTTGIRTEEARVLRWDHVDLDGKPDADPPVPPSVAVWRSARQGGETKTPKSRRTSALPRTAVQALREHQKRQEEDRPAAGALWQDHGLVFCSTVGTPLDAANVRREFRKITEAAGLGEGWAPRDLRHAFVSLMSAGGVPVEEIARLAGHNRTATTELVYRHELRPVITTGAEVMDRILDSPMQ
;
A
#
# COMPACT_ATOMS: atom_id res chain seq x y z
N MET A 1 7.54 49.63 6.07
CA MET A 1 6.94 48.77 5.03
C MET A 1 7.59 47.39 5.11
N ALA A 2 6.88 46.41 5.61
CA ALA A 2 7.37 45.02 5.74
C ALA A 2 7.17 44.32 4.36
N LYS A 3 8.28 43.86 3.77
CA LYS A 3 8.26 43.07 2.53
C LYS A 3 7.67 41.68 2.88
N LEU A 4 6.49 41.40 2.34
CA LEU A 4 5.96 40.03 2.35
C LEU A 4 6.92 39.12 1.58
N ILE A 5 7.58 38.21 2.26
CA ILE A 5 8.35 37.12 1.64
C ILE A 5 7.32 36.11 1.18
N GLU A 6 7.06 36.06 -0.13
CA GLU A 6 6.29 34.96 -0.72
C GLU A 6 7.01 33.64 -0.45
N ALA A 7 6.31 32.71 0.20
CA ALA A 7 6.81 31.36 0.38
C ALA A 7 7.03 30.73 -1.02
N PRO A 8 8.14 30.02 -1.26
CA PRO A 8 8.40 29.36 -2.53
C PRO A 8 7.25 28.41 -2.85
N LYS A 9 6.63 28.57 -4.01
CA LYS A 9 5.62 27.65 -4.53
C LYS A 9 6.24 26.26 -4.56
N GLY A 10 5.74 25.36 -3.72
CA GLY A 10 6.17 23.97 -3.71
C GLY A 10 6.10 23.41 -5.12
N GLN A 11 7.14 22.70 -5.56
CA GLN A 11 7.14 22.01 -6.85
C GLN A 11 5.83 21.21 -6.95
N VAL A 12 5.06 21.46 -7.99
CA VAL A 12 3.87 20.69 -8.32
C VAL A 12 4.33 19.24 -8.50
N GLY A 13 4.04 18.40 -7.52
CA GLY A 13 4.40 16.99 -7.58
C GLY A 13 3.73 16.35 -8.81
N ARG A 14 4.38 15.33 -9.38
CA ARG A 14 3.80 14.55 -10.46
C ARG A 14 2.36 14.16 -10.09
N PRO A 15 1.37 14.29 -11.00
CA PRO A 15 0.00 13.86 -10.75
C PRO A 15 -0.05 12.43 -10.24
N SER A 16 -0.90 12.17 -9.26
CA SER A 16 -1.17 10.81 -8.79
C SER A 16 -1.76 9.99 -9.92
N ARG A 17 -1.21 8.80 -10.14
CA ARG A 17 -1.74 7.82 -11.10
C ARG A 17 -2.20 6.60 -10.31
N SER A 18 -3.26 5.97 -10.77
CA SER A 18 -3.78 4.73 -10.23
C SER A 18 -3.84 3.67 -11.32
N PHE A 19 -3.68 2.42 -10.95
CA PHE A 19 -3.88 1.30 -11.86
C PHE A 19 -5.39 1.00 -11.96
N THR A 20 -5.87 0.70 -13.15
CA THR A 20 -7.17 0.07 -13.33
C THR A 20 -7.16 -1.36 -12.76
N LEU A 21 -8.32 -2.00 -12.62
CA LEU A 21 -8.39 -3.37 -12.13
C LEU A 21 -7.60 -4.34 -13.05
N ASP A 22 -7.71 -4.18 -14.37
CA ASP A 22 -7.00 -5.04 -15.33
C ASP A 22 -5.49 -4.77 -15.31
N GLN A 23 -5.07 -3.51 -15.20
CA GLN A 23 -3.67 -3.16 -15.01
C GLN A 23 -3.12 -3.73 -13.70
N THR A 24 -3.95 -3.74 -12.64
CA THR A 24 -3.58 -4.34 -11.35
C THR A 24 -3.37 -5.84 -11.46
N ARG A 25 -4.24 -6.54 -12.18
CA ARG A 25 -4.09 -7.99 -12.44
C ARG A 25 -2.81 -8.28 -13.24
N ALA A 26 -2.60 -7.57 -14.35
CA ALA A 26 -1.38 -7.71 -15.16
C ALA A 26 -0.11 -7.43 -14.36
N LEU A 27 -0.15 -6.43 -13.47
CA LEU A 27 0.96 -6.11 -12.57
C LEU A 27 1.24 -7.25 -11.57
N LEU A 28 0.21 -7.84 -10.97
CA LEU A 28 0.35 -8.96 -10.04
C LEU A 28 0.90 -10.20 -10.73
N ASP A 29 0.42 -10.51 -11.93
CA ASP A 29 0.90 -11.63 -12.74
C ASP A 29 2.39 -11.45 -13.10
N ALA A 30 2.78 -10.26 -13.55
CA ALA A 30 4.18 -9.94 -13.84
C ALA A 30 5.07 -9.92 -12.57
N ALA A 31 4.52 -9.54 -11.43
CA ALA A 31 5.25 -9.53 -10.17
C ALA A 31 5.52 -10.93 -9.62
N ALA A 32 4.73 -11.94 -9.97
CA ALA A 32 4.81 -13.29 -9.40
C ALA A 32 6.21 -13.91 -9.49
N ALA A 33 6.94 -13.69 -10.58
CA ALA A 33 8.30 -14.17 -10.78
C ALA A 33 9.40 -13.23 -10.21
N SER A 34 9.02 -12.04 -9.71
CA SER A 34 9.96 -11.04 -9.19
C SER A 34 10.31 -11.29 -7.73
N PRO A 35 11.56 -11.05 -7.30
CA PRO A 35 11.90 -11.00 -5.87
C PRO A 35 11.11 -9.94 -5.09
N LEU A 36 10.51 -8.96 -5.79
CA LEU A 36 9.69 -7.90 -5.21
C LEU A 36 8.20 -8.29 -5.11
N ASN A 37 7.80 -9.52 -5.45
CA ASN A 37 6.40 -9.96 -5.46
C ASN A 37 5.66 -9.62 -4.15
N ALA A 38 6.15 -10.11 -3.02
CA ALA A 38 5.48 -9.89 -1.73
C ALA A 38 5.39 -8.40 -1.35
N TYR A 39 6.39 -7.59 -1.75
CA TYR A 39 6.36 -6.14 -1.59
C TYR A 39 5.23 -5.49 -2.39
N VAL A 40 5.06 -5.90 -3.66
CA VAL A 40 4.00 -5.40 -4.54
C VAL A 40 2.64 -5.79 -4.01
N VAL A 41 2.45 -7.08 -3.69
CA VAL A 41 1.18 -7.61 -3.16
C VAL A 41 0.81 -6.91 -1.85
N LEU A 42 1.73 -6.82 -0.87
CA LEU A 42 1.47 -6.16 0.40
C LEU A 42 1.11 -4.68 0.21
N SER A 43 1.89 -3.96 -0.61
CA SER A 43 1.67 -2.53 -0.85
C SER A 43 0.33 -2.26 -1.51
N LEU A 44 -0.07 -3.10 -2.46
CA LEU A 44 -1.32 -2.99 -3.18
C LEU A 44 -2.54 -3.34 -2.31
N THR A 45 -2.40 -4.31 -1.40
CA THR A 45 -3.54 -4.84 -0.62
C THR A 45 -3.74 -4.14 0.73
N THR A 46 -2.72 -3.44 1.23
CA THR A 46 -2.78 -2.74 2.53
C THR A 46 -2.61 -1.23 2.45
N GLY A 47 -2.23 -0.72 1.28
CA GLY A 47 -1.92 0.69 1.10
C GLY A 47 -0.75 1.19 1.94
N ILE A 48 0.17 0.31 2.37
CA ILE A 48 1.38 0.68 3.12
C ILE A 48 2.24 1.65 2.28
N ARG A 49 2.85 2.66 2.93
CA ARG A 49 3.74 3.58 2.22
C ARG A 49 5.06 2.88 1.87
N THR A 50 5.67 3.27 0.77
CA THR A 50 6.98 2.76 0.32
C THR A 50 8.04 2.81 1.44
N GLU A 51 8.07 3.91 2.19
CA GLU A 51 9.02 4.12 3.29
C GLU A 51 8.70 3.24 4.52
N GLU A 52 7.43 2.92 4.75
CA GLU A 52 6.98 2.03 5.80
C GLU A 52 7.31 0.56 5.45
N ALA A 53 7.03 0.16 4.21
CA ALA A 53 7.32 -1.19 3.74
C ALA A 53 8.83 -1.52 3.78
N ARG A 54 9.70 -0.57 3.41
CA ARG A 54 11.15 -0.78 3.38
C ARG A 54 11.78 -1.02 4.76
N VAL A 55 11.11 -0.67 5.85
CA VAL A 55 11.58 -0.88 7.23
C VAL A 55 10.65 -1.78 8.02
N LEU A 56 9.72 -2.45 7.34
CA LEU A 56 8.83 -3.42 7.97
C LEU A 56 9.65 -4.60 8.49
N ARG A 57 9.37 -5.01 9.72
CA ARG A 57 10.04 -6.12 10.38
C ARG A 57 9.08 -7.28 10.56
N TRP A 58 9.61 -8.50 10.63
CA TRP A 58 8.82 -9.70 10.85
C TRP A 58 8.11 -9.69 12.21
N ASP A 59 8.69 -9.07 13.25
CA ASP A 59 8.05 -8.91 14.56
C ASP A 59 6.78 -8.01 14.54
N HIS A 60 6.51 -7.35 13.40
CA HIS A 60 5.31 -6.56 13.14
C HIS A 60 4.34 -7.22 12.16
N VAL A 61 4.57 -8.49 11.82
CA VAL A 61 3.73 -9.25 10.88
C VAL A 61 3.28 -10.53 11.56
N ASP A 62 1.98 -10.66 11.74
CA ASP A 62 1.34 -11.88 12.21
C ASP A 62 0.67 -12.57 11.01
N LEU A 63 1.24 -13.70 10.57
CA LEU A 63 0.74 -14.46 9.42
C LEU A 63 -0.32 -15.50 9.82
N ASP A 64 -0.44 -15.80 11.09
CA ASP A 64 -1.31 -16.87 11.59
C ASP A 64 -2.60 -16.31 12.21
N GLY A 65 -2.50 -15.15 12.87
CA GLY A 65 -3.58 -14.62 13.68
C GLY A 65 -3.86 -15.49 14.91
N LYS A 66 -5.05 -15.35 15.46
CA LYS A 66 -5.55 -16.16 16.57
C LYS A 66 -6.99 -16.59 16.26
N PRO A 67 -7.20 -17.64 15.46
CA PRO A 67 -8.53 -18.07 15.04
C PRO A 67 -9.41 -18.56 16.20
N ASP A 68 -8.79 -19.11 17.26
CA ASP A 68 -9.46 -19.65 18.43
C ASP A 68 -9.74 -18.60 19.52
N ALA A 69 -9.35 -17.35 19.32
CA ALA A 69 -9.65 -16.24 20.23
C ALA A 69 -11.12 -15.81 20.09
N ASP A 70 -11.67 -15.19 21.14
CA ASP A 70 -13.00 -14.59 21.13
C ASP A 70 -12.90 -13.08 21.39
N PRO A 71 -13.14 -12.21 20.38
CA PRO A 71 -13.37 -12.52 18.96
C PRO A 71 -12.10 -13.03 18.24
N PRO A 72 -12.22 -13.79 17.14
CA PRO A 72 -11.08 -14.25 16.37
C PRO A 72 -10.22 -13.08 15.83
N VAL A 73 -8.90 -13.23 15.93
CA VAL A 73 -7.95 -12.22 15.43
C VAL A 73 -7.39 -12.69 14.08
N PRO A 74 -7.60 -11.93 12.99
CA PRO A 74 -7.08 -12.29 11.68
C PRO A 74 -5.56 -12.05 11.60
N PRO A 75 -4.85 -12.70 10.64
CA PRO A 75 -3.51 -12.31 10.25
C PRO A 75 -3.42 -10.80 10.01
N SER A 76 -2.31 -10.18 10.43
CA SER A 76 -2.23 -8.72 10.44
C SER A 76 -0.81 -8.17 10.25
N VAL A 77 -0.72 -6.90 9.86
CA VAL A 77 0.51 -6.12 9.78
C VAL A 77 0.39 -4.84 10.61
N ALA A 78 1.35 -4.62 11.50
CA ALA A 78 1.47 -3.41 12.32
C ALA A 78 2.46 -2.42 11.68
N VAL A 79 1.96 -1.29 11.21
CA VAL A 79 2.75 -0.25 10.55
C VAL A 79 3.05 0.87 11.54
N TRP A 80 4.23 0.81 12.18
CA TRP A 80 4.62 1.74 13.25
C TRP A 80 5.88 2.53 12.94
N ARG A 81 6.64 2.16 11.89
CA ARG A 81 7.92 2.79 11.53
C ARG A 81 7.96 3.25 10.07
N SER A 82 8.85 4.18 9.78
CA SER A 82 9.12 4.68 8.43
C SER A 82 10.63 4.86 8.24
N ALA A 83 11.15 4.64 7.03
CA ALA A 83 12.57 4.83 6.68
C ALA A 83 13.01 6.31 6.65
N ARG A 84 12.15 7.26 7.03
CA ARG A 84 12.52 8.67 7.13
C ARG A 84 13.37 8.93 8.39
N GLN A 85 14.14 10.02 8.36
CA GLN A 85 14.96 10.43 9.52
C GLN A 85 14.14 10.40 10.81
N GLY A 86 14.65 9.65 11.83
CA GLY A 86 13.99 9.48 13.13
C GLY A 86 13.37 8.10 13.36
N GLY A 87 13.26 7.23 12.34
CA GLY A 87 12.83 5.82 12.50
C GLY A 87 11.37 5.63 12.92
N GLU A 88 10.63 6.68 13.25
CA GLU A 88 9.22 6.63 13.62
C GLU A 88 8.31 7.10 12.47
N THR A 89 7.05 6.64 12.49
CA THR A 89 6.02 7.23 11.63
C THR A 89 5.88 8.72 11.96
N LYS A 90 5.60 9.55 10.94
CA LYS A 90 5.53 11.01 11.02
C LYS A 90 4.70 11.54 12.21
N THR A 91 3.72 10.76 12.67
CA THR A 91 2.91 11.05 13.85
C THR A 91 2.42 9.75 14.49
N PRO A 92 2.14 9.70 15.83
CA PRO A 92 1.48 8.57 16.49
C PRO A 92 0.17 8.16 15.80
N LYS A 93 -0.57 9.10 15.25
CA LYS A 93 -1.81 8.87 14.48
C LYS A 93 -1.61 8.09 13.17
N SER A 94 -0.39 7.95 12.69
CA SER A 94 -0.07 7.15 11.49
C SER A 94 0.16 5.66 11.81
N ARG A 95 0.25 5.30 13.10
CA ARG A 95 0.37 3.91 13.54
C ARG A 95 -0.95 3.21 13.34
N ARG A 96 -0.92 2.06 12.70
CA ARG A 96 -2.09 1.24 12.43
C ARG A 96 -1.73 -0.22 12.39
N THR A 97 -2.68 -1.07 12.72
CA THR A 97 -2.64 -2.50 12.45
C THR A 97 -3.77 -2.83 11.50
N SER A 98 -3.44 -3.45 10.38
CA SER A 98 -4.39 -3.80 9.32
C SER A 98 -4.42 -5.30 9.14
N ALA A 99 -5.61 -5.88 8.99
CA ALA A 99 -5.75 -7.28 8.62
C ALA A 99 -5.11 -7.53 7.24
N LEU A 100 -4.51 -8.70 7.08
CA LEU A 100 -3.90 -9.14 5.84
C LEU A 100 -4.91 -9.97 5.03
N PRO A 101 -5.17 -9.62 3.76
CA PRO A 101 -5.90 -10.50 2.85
C PRO A 101 -5.13 -11.81 2.61
N ARG A 102 -5.84 -12.87 2.25
CA ARG A 102 -5.25 -14.20 2.00
C ARG A 102 -4.08 -14.16 1.00
N THR A 103 -4.22 -13.38 -0.07
CA THR A 103 -3.17 -13.19 -1.07
C THR A 103 -1.90 -12.57 -0.49
N ALA A 104 -2.03 -11.63 0.44
CA ALA A 104 -0.88 -11.03 1.11
C ALA A 104 -0.21 -12.03 2.08
N VAL A 105 -1.00 -12.79 2.83
CA VAL A 105 -0.48 -13.84 3.72
C VAL A 105 0.32 -14.88 2.92
N GLN A 106 -0.24 -15.36 1.80
CA GLN A 106 0.43 -16.33 0.94
C GLN A 106 1.73 -15.76 0.39
N ALA A 107 1.71 -14.57 -0.20
CA ALA A 107 2.90 -13.94 -0.77
C ALA A 107 3.99 -13.69 0.29
N LEU A 108 3.61 -13.32 1.52
CA LEU A 108 4.55 -13.11 2.60
C LEU A 108 5.14 -14.43 3.12
N ARG A 109 4.37 -15.53 3.20
CA ARG A 109 4.87 -16.86 3.57
C ARG A 109 5.88 -17.38 2.53
N GLU A 110 5.57 -17.24 1.26
CA GLU A 110 6.49 -17.60 0.17
C GLU A 110 7.77 -16.75 0.20
N HIS A 111 7.64 -15.48 0.54
CA HIS A 111 8.78 -14.58 0.69
C HIS A 111 9.64 -14.94 1.90
N GLN A 112 9.02 -15.27 3.04
CA GLN A 112 9.72 -15.71 4.25
C GLN A 112 10.55 -16.96 3.97
N LYS A 113 9.95 -17.96 3.31
CA LYS A 113 10.65 -19.17 2.92
C LYS A 113 11.85 -18.89 2.03
N ARG A 114 11.71 -18.05 1.01
CA ARG A 114 12.85 -17.64 0.15
C ARG A 114 13.94 -16.94 0.94
N GLN A 115 13.59 -16.06 1.85
CA GLN A 115 14.56 -15.36 2.70
C GLN A 115 15.31 -16.33 3.64
N GLU A 116 14.65 -17.37 4.13
CA GLU A 116 15.26 -18.45 4.92
C GLU A 116 16.24 -19.28 4.08
N GLU A 117 16.00 -19.46 2.77
CA GLU A 117 16.89 -20.10 1.82
C GLU A 117 18.07 -19.21 1.43
N ASP A 118 17.86 -17.89 1.26
CA ASP A 118 18.91 -16.92 0.91
C ASP A 118 19.91 -16.71 2.05
N ARG A 119 19.47 -16.80 3.31
CA ARG A 119 20.30 -16.55 4.50
C ARG A 119 21.53 -17.44 4.59
N PRO A 120 21.46 -18.78 4.47
CA PRO A 120 22.65 -19.64 4.44
C PRO A 120 23.53 -19.38 3.21
N ALA A 121 22.96 -19.02 2.07
CA ALA A 121 23.71 -18.70 0.87
C ALA A 121 24.58 -17.44 1.04
N ALA A 122 24.12 -16.45 1.79
CA ALA A 122 24.87 -15.25 2.13
C ALA A 122 26.00 -15.51 3.18
N GLY A 123 25.84 -16.56 4.00
CA GLY A 123 26.84 -16.94 5.02
C GLY A 123 27.20 -15.78 5.95
N ALA A 124 28.51 -15.53 6.10
CA ALA A 124 29.04 -14.48 6.97
C ALA A 124 28.69 -13.05 6.51
N LEU A 125 28.20 -12.85 5.30
CA LEU A 125 27.77 -11.55 4.80
C LEU A 125 26.35 -11.17 5.25
N TRP A 126 25.61 -12.12 5.80
CA TRP A 126 24.25 -11.86 6.25
C TRP A 126 24.21 -10.91 7.45
N GLN A 127 23.42 -9.84 7.34
CA GLN A 127 23.15 -8.87 8.40
C GLN A 127 21.68 -9.01 8.85
N ASP A 128 21.49 -9.54 10.05
CA ASP A 128 20.14 -9.77 10.57
C ASP A 128 19.54 -8.50 11.19
N HIS A 129 18.72 -7.82 10.42
CA HIS A 129 17.93 -6.68 10.89
C HIS A 129 16.46 -7.04 11.17
N GLY A 130 16.07 -8.30 11.03
CA GLY A 130 14.70 -8.77 11.16
C GLY A 130 13.72 -8.17 10.14
N LEU A 131 14.22 -7.66 9.01
CA LEU A 131 13.41 -7.00 7.99
C LEU A 131 12.63 -8.00 7.16
N VAL A 132 11.38 -7.66 6.84
CA VAL A 132 10.57 -8.40 5.87
C VAL A 132 11.19 -8.26 4.49
N PHE A 133 11.49 -7.05 4.07
CA PHE A 133 12.06 -6.78 2.75
C PHE A 133 13.51 -6.29 2.90
N CYS A 134 14.45 -7.13 2.52
CA CYS A 134 15.87 -6.84 2.58
C CYS A 134 16.61 -7.26 1.30
N SER A 135 17.87 -6.91 1.20
CA SER A 135 18.77 -7.40 0.14
C SER A 135 19.11 -8.87 0.36
N THR A 136 19.77 -9.50 -0.59
CA THR A 136 20.29 -10.88 -0.51
C THR A 136 21.31 -11.10 0.63
N VAL A 137 21.77 -10.03 1.27
CA VAL A 137 22.67 -10.06 2.44
C VAL A 137 22.00 -9.47 3.70
N GLY A 138 20.67 -9.36 3.73
CA GLY A 138 19.90 -8.94 4.91
C GLY A 138 19.85 -7.42 5.15
N THR A 139 20.51 -6.57 4.36
CA THR A 139 20.52 -5.12 4.55
C THR A 139 19.23 -4.47 4.07
N PRO A 140 18.86 -3.28 4.61
CA PRO A 140 17.68 -2.55 4.17
C PRO A 140 17.68 -2.28 2.66
N LEU A 141 16.52 -2.44 2.02
CA LEU A 141 16.37 -2.14 0.59
C LEU A 141 16.58 -0.65 0.32
N ASP A 142 17.45 -0.34 -0.63
CA ASP A 142 17.58 1.01 -1.16
C ASP A 142 16.38 1.40 -2.03
N ALA A 143 15.93 2.67 -1.90
CA ALA A 143 14.77 3.16 -2.65
C ALA A 143 14.98 3.17 -4.17
N ALA A 144 16.22 3.34 -4.65
CA ALA A 144 16.53 3.29 -6.07
C ALA A 144 16.44 1.86 -6.61
N ASN A 145 16.88 0.87 -5.82
CA ASN A 145 16.77 -0.55 -6.17
C ASN A 145 15.32 -0.98 -6.26
N VAL A 146 14.48 -0.60 -5.28
CA VAL A 146 13.03 -0.86 -5.32
C VAL A 146 12.39 -0.25 -6.57
N ARG A 147 12.73 1.01 -6.90
CA ARG A 147 12.20 1.65 -8.11
C ARG A 147 12.65 0.96 -9.40
N ARG A 148 13.92 0.53 -9.46
CA ARG A 148 14.46 -0.16 -10.63
C ARG A 148 13.78 -1.50 -10.84
N GLU A 149 13.60 -2.29 -9.79
CA GLU A 149 12.94 -3.58 -9.88
C GLU A 149 11.45 -3.45 -10.19
N PHE A 150 10.78 -2.49 -9.57
CA PHE A 150 9.38 -2.18 -9.85
C PHE A 150 9.17 -1.77 -11.32
N ARG A 151 10.11 -1.02 -11.92
CA ARG A 151 10.04 -0.66 -13.34
C ARG A 151 10.08 -1.90 -14.23
N LYS A 152 10.93 -2.88 -13.95
CA LYS A 152 10.96 -4.15 -14.70
C LYS A 152 9.62 -4.87 -14.66
N ILE A 153 8.96 -4.87 -13.49
CA ILE A 153 7.63 -5.46 -13.31
C ILE A 153 6.60 -4.71 -14.17
N THR A 154 6.58 -3.39 -14.14
CA THR A 154 5.61 -2.60 -14.92
C THR A 154 5.85 -2.70 -16.42
N GLU A 155 7.09 -2.83 -16.88
CA GLU A 155 7.45 -3.10 -18.26
C GLU A 155 6.98 -4.49 -18.69
N ALA A 156 7.25 -5.53 -17.88
CA ALA A 156 6.78 -6.89 -18.13
C ALA A 156 5.24 -7.01 -18.15
N ALA A 157 4.55 -6.19 -17.35
CA ALA A 157 3.08 -6.09 -17.34
C ALA A 157 2.51 -5.28 -18.52
N GLY A 158 3.35 -4.76 -19.42
CA GLY A 158 2.90 -3.94 -20.55
C GLY A 158 2.27 -2.59 -20.17
N LEU A 159 2.57 -2.06 -18.97
CA LEU A 159 1.92 -0.86 -18.44
C LEU A 159 2.59 0.44 -18.92
N GLY A 160 3.70 0.34 -19.66
CA GLY A 160 4.46 1.48 -20.14
C GLY A 160 5.25 2.17 -19.03
N GLU A 161 5.80 3.34 -19.35
CA GLU A 161 6.70 4.07 -18.48
C GLU A 161 5.99 4.93 -17.41
N GLY A 162 6.81 5.33 -16.46
CA GLY A 162 6.45 6.38 -15.54
C GLY A 162 5.71 5.92 -14.28
N TRP A 163 5.60 4.63 -14.01
CA TRP A 163 5.07 4.10 -12.76
C TRP A 163 6.13 4.11 -11.66
N ALA A 164 5.69 4.23 -10.42
CA ALA A 164 6.55 4.23 -9.25
C ALA A 164 5.89 3.41 -8.12
N PRO A 165 6.66 2.83 -7.17
CA PRO A 165 6.11 2.02 -6.08
C PRO A 165 5.03 2.71 -5.25
N ARG A 166 5.04 4.05 -5.14
CA ARG A 166 3.99 4.82 -4.48
C ARG A 166 2.61 4.69 -5.13
N ASP A 167 2.59 4.40 -6.44
CA ASP A 167 1.35 4.29 -7.21
C ASP A 167 0.55 3.03 -6.82
N LEU A 168 1.20 2.02 -6.20
CA LEU A 168 0.54 0.87 -5.57
C LEU A 168 -0.45 1.30 -4.47
N ARG A 169 -0.06 2.27 -3.65
CA ARG A 169 -0.93 2.82 -2.62
C ARG A 169 -2.06 3.67 -3.22
N HIS A 170 -1.82 4.37 -4.32
CA HIS A 170 -2.89 5.07 -5.03
C HIS A 170 -3.89 4.06 -5.59
N ALA A 171 -3.40 2.96 -6.17
CA ALA A 171 -4.26 1.88 -6.64
C ALA A 171 -5.08 1.25 -5.49
N PHE A 172 -4.48 1.01 -4.31
CA PHE A 172 -5.22 0.55 -3.13
C PHE A 172 -6.41 1.48 -2.83
N VAL A 173 -6.18 2.79 -2.74
CA VAL A 173 -7.23 3.77 -2.44
C VAL A 173 -8.33 3.73 -3.51
N SER A 174 -7.94 3.70 -4.78
CA SER A 174 -8.86 3.66 -5.93
C SER A 174 -9.69 2.39 -5.98
N LEU A 175 -9.06 1.23 -5.79
CA LEU A 175 -9.74 -0.06 -5.79
C LEU A 175 -10.72 -0.21 -4.63
N MET A 176 -10.32 0.25 -3.41
CA MET A 176 -11.20 0.26 -2.24
C MET A 176 -12.40 1.18 -2.47
N SER A 177 -12.17 2.35 -3.07
CA SER A 177 -13.23 3.30 -3.44
C SER A 177 -14.18 2.71 -4.48
N ALA A 178 -13.64 2.10 -5.54
CA ALA A 178 -14.44 1.41 -6.55
C ALA A 178 -15.23 0.22 -5.98
N GLY A 179 -14.71 -0.42 -4.92
CA GLY A 179 -15.39 -1.44 -4.12
C GLY A 179 -16.45 -0.91 -3.17
N GLY A 180 -16.70 0.42 -3.13
CA GLY A 180 -17.72 1.04 -2.29
C GLY A 180 -17.34 1.27 -0.85
N VAL A 181 -16.04 1.13 -0.48
CA VAL A 181 -15.59 1.38 0.89
C VAL A 181 -15.65 2.89 1.19
N PRO A 182 -16.22 3.32 2.34
CA PRO A 182 -16.30 4.73 2.71
C PRO A 182 -14.91 5.40 2.76
N VAL A 183 -14.86 6.69 2.37
CA VAL A 183 -13.60 7.45 2.28
C VAL A 183 -12.88 7.57 3.63
N GLU A 184 -13.62 7.66 4.72
CA GLU A 184 -13.10 7.71 6.09
C GLU A 184 -12.40 6.40 6.45
N GLU A 185 -13.00 5.27 6.05
CA GLU A 185 -12.43 3.95 6.28
C GLU A 185 -11.16 3.75 5.44
N ILE A 186 -11.18 4.14 4.16
CA ILE A 186 -9.99 4.13 3.30
C ILE A 186 -8.89 5.01 3.89
N ALA A 187 -9.22 6.20 4.39
CA ALA A 187 -8.27 7.11 5.03
C ALA A 187 -7.64 6.47 6.28
N ARG A 188 -8.44 5.77 7.09
CA ARG A 188 -7.99 5.03 8.28
C ARG A 188 -7.06 3.88 7.89
N LEU A 189 -7.45 3.04 6.94
CA LEU A 189 -6.65 1.90 6.44
C LEU A 189 -5.34 2.38 5.83
N ALA A 190 -5.38 3.42 5.02
CA ALA A 190 -4.18 4.01 4.44
C ALA A 190 -3.34 4.80 5.47
N GLY A 191 -3.85 5.14 6.65
CA GLY A 191 -3.16 5.97 7.64
C GLY A 191 -2.98 7.42 7.14
N HIS A 192 -4.02 8.00 6.54
CA HIS A 192 -4.08 9.41 6.20
C HIS A 192 -4.52 10.22 7.43
N ASN A 193 -3.81 11.30 7.74
CA ASN A 193 -4.16 12.17 8.85
C ASN A 193 -5.42 13.01 8.59
N ARG A 194 -5.84 13.12 7.33
CA ARG A 194 -7.02 13.86 6.85
C ARG A 194 -7.63 13.12 5.67
N THR A 195 -8.94 13.11 5.58
CA THR A 195 -9.72 12.57 4.45
C THR A 195 -9.41 13.29 3.14
N ALA A 196 -9.05 14.58 3.20
CA ALA A 196 -8.71 15.39 2.02
C ALA A 196 -7.67 14.75 1.09
N THR A 197 -6.71 13.98 1.61
CA THR A 197 -5.73 13.24 0.77
C THR A 197 -6.39 12.07 0.05
N THR A 198 -7.31 11.38 0.71
CA THR A 198 -8.08 10.27 0.13
C THR A 198 -9.08 10.82 -0.90
N GLU A 199 -9.76 11.92 -0.58
CA GLU A 199 -10.69 12.61 -1.47
C GLU A 199 -10.01 13.13 -2.74
N LEU A 200 -8.75 13.62 -2.65
CA LEU A 200 -8.00 14.06 -3.81
C LEU A 200 -7.73 12.92 -4.79
N VAL A 201 -7.37 11.73 -4.30
CA VAL A 201 -7.20 10.53 -5.12
C VAL A 201 -8.54 10.08 -5.69
N TYR A 202 -9.59 10.09 -4.88
CA TYR A 202 -10.96 9.76 -5.30
C TYR A 202 -11.49 10.68 -6.41
N ARG A 203 -11.22 11.99 -6.35
CA ARG A 203 -11.66 12.97 -7.38
C ARG A 203 -10.99 12.77 -8.73
N HIS A 204 -9.79 12.18 -8.78
CA HIS A 204 -9.13 11.83 -10.05
C HIS A 204 -9.76 10.64 -10.76
N GLU A 205 -10.51 9.83 -10.04
CA GLU A 205 -11.32 8.73 -10.59
C GLU A 205 -12.74 9.20 -10.85
N LEU A 206 -12.90 10.28 -11.58
CA LEU A 206 -14.19 10.86 -11.92
C LEU A 206 -15.16 9.76 -12.40
N ARG A 207 -16.05 9.33 -11.51
CA ARG A 207 -17.33 8.79 -11.96
C ARG A 207 -18.08 9.99 -12.58
N PRO A 208 -18.36 9.97 -13.86
CA PRO A 208 -18.97 11.13 -14.55
C PRO A 208 -20.36 11.51 -14.00
N VAL A 209 -20.99 10.60 -13.24
CA VAL A 209 -22.31 10.81 -12.64
C VAL A 209 -22.38 10.19 -11.25
N ILE A 210 -22.84 10.96 -10.26
CA ILE A 210 -23.14 10.47 -8.91
C ILE A 210 -24.53 9.86 -8.93
N THR A 211 -24.64 8.53 -9.00
CA THR A 211 -25.90 7.80 -9.12
C THR A 211 -26.56 7.51 -7.77
N THR A 212 -25.79 7.39 -6.70
CA THR A 212 -26.26 6.94 -5.38
C THR A 212 -27.41 7.78 -4.81
N GLY A 213 -27.38 9.10 -5.04
CA GLY A 213 -28.47 9.98 -4.61
C GLY A 213 -29.76 9.78 -5.40
N ALA A 214 -29.67 9.55 -6.70
CA ALA A 214 -30.81 9.30 -7.58
C ALA A 214 -31.50 7.98 -7.20
N GLU A 215 -30.72 6.90 -7.05
CA GLU A 215 -31.24 5.58 -6.67
C GLU A 215 -31.95 5.59 -5.29
N VAL A 216 -31.48 6.40 -4.34
CA VAL A 216 -32.12 6.58 -3.04
C VAL A 216 -33.42 7.36 -3.18
N MET A 217 -33.44 8.43 -3.97
CA MET A 217 -34.63 9.25 -4.22
C MET A 217 -35.69 8.47 -4.96
N ASP A 218 -35.35 7.70 -5.99
CA ASP A 218 -36.28 6.82 -6.69
C ASP A 218 -36.94 5.83 -5.72
N ARG A 219 -36.14 5.21 -4.84
CA ARG A 219 -36.66 4.28 -3.83
C ARG A 219 -37.62 4.94 -2.83
N ILE A 220 -37.32 6.20 -2.45
CA ILE A 220 -38.19 6.97 -1.52
C ILE A 220 -39.50 7.34 -2.21
N LEU A 221 -39.46 7.75 -3.47
CA LEU A 221 -40.62 8.22 -4.22
C LEU A 221 -41.50 7.09 -4.76
N ASP A 222 -40.89 5.93 -5.06
CA ASP A 222 -41.60 4.74 -5.54
C ASP A 222 -42.22 3.92 -4.39
N SER A 223 -41.93 4.25 -3.13
CA SER A 223 -42.60 3.62 -1.98
C SER A 223 -44.02 4.13 -1.88
N PRO A 224 -45.07 3.29 -2.00
CA PRO A 224 -46.44 3.72 -1.87
C PRO A 224 -46.65 4.30 -0.46
N MET A 225 -47.24 5.53 -0.37
CA MET A 225 -47.65 6.12 0.89
C MET A 225 -48.71 5.20 1.53
N GLN A 226 -48.36 4.65 2.70
CA GLN A 226 -49.29 3.92 3.57
C GLN A 226 -50.19 4.84 4.30
#